data_2d9e5d77131781a5ccc7f195d2a57149
#
_entry.id   2d9e5d77131781a5ccc7f195d2a57149
#
_cell.length_a   1.000
_cell.length_b   1.000
_cell.length_c   1.000
_cell.angle_alpha   90.00
_cell.angle_beta   90.00
_cell.angle_gamma   90.00
#
_symmetry.space_group_name_H-M   'P 1'
#
loop_
_entity.id
_entity.type
_entity.pdbx_description
1 polymer ?
#
loop_
_entity_poly.entity_id
_entity_poly.type
_entity_poly.pdbx_seq_one_letter_code
_entity_poly.pdbx_strand_id
1 'polypeptide(L)'
;MTTNQQFPEYIENFINHIQIVENKSDKTLDAYRVDLLCFLRFLKIHHNDVDPNKIEWLNIPVKDVPFDYIKQFTIQDAYSYMSWLKKNRNN
;
A
#
# COMPACT_ATOMS: atom_id res chain seq x y z
N MET A 1 -11.56 -19.44 6.29
CA MET A 1 -11.37 -18.74 6.18
C MET A 1 -11.08 -18.11 5.21
N THR A 2 -11.14 -17.32 4.84
CA THR A 2 -10.89 -16.84 3.89
C THR A 2 -10.23 -15.93 3.80
N THR A 3 -9.53 -15.70 3.22
CA THR A 3 -8.74 -14.84 3.21
C THR A 3 -8.97 -13.99 2.19
N ASN A 4 -9.28 -12.90 2.35
CA ASN A 4 -9.28 -11.95 1.49
C ASN A 4 -8.01 -11.57 1.24
N GLN A 5 -7.28 -12.02 0.37
CA GLN A 5 -5.99 -11.56 0.09
C GLN A 5 -6.10 -10.32 -0.68
N GLN A 6 -6.12 -9.23 0.03
CA GLN A 6 -6.19 -7.91 -0.50
C GLN A 6 -4.87 -7.44 -1.06
N PHE A 7 -3.76 -7.99 -0.60
CA PHE A 7 -2.42 -7.56 -0.96
C PHE A 7 -1.75 -8.48 -1.97
N PRO A 8 -0.77 -7.97 -2.74
CA PRO A 8 0.08 -8.86 -3.52
C PRO A 8 0.83 -9.83 -2.62
N GLU A 9 1.26 -10.95 -3.17
CA GLU A 9 1.92 -11.98 -2.40
C GLU A 9 3.19 -11.47 -1.72
N TYR A 10 3.95 -10.60 -2.38
CA TYR A 10 5.19 -10.09 -1.77
C TYR A 10 4.92 -9.27 -0.52
N ILE A 11 3.77 -8.62 -0.46
CA ILE A 11 3.39 -7.86 0.74
C ILE A 11 2.95 -8.82 1.84
N GLU A 12 2.20 -9.86 1.50
CA GLU A 12 1.79 -10.84 2.52
C GLU A 12 3.01 -11.54 3.10
N ASN A 13 3.99 -11.85 2.26
CA ASN A 13 5.22 -12.46 2.73
C ASN A 13 6.00 -11.52 3.65
N PHE A 14 6.03 -10.24 3.32
CA PHE A 14 6.69 -9.24 4.14
C PHE A 14 6.04 -9.14 5.53
N ILE A 15 4.71 -9.09 5.56
CA ILE A 15 3.98 -9.00 6.83
C ILE A 15 4.22 -10.26 7.66
N ASN A 16 4.19 -11.43 7.03
CA ASN A 16 4.46 -12.68 7.73
C ASN A 16 5.88 -12.71 8.30
N HIS A 17 6.83 -12.19 7.54
CA HIS A 17 8.21 -12.14 7.99
C HIS A 17 8.35 -11.26 9.24
N ILE A 18 7.71 -10.10 9.23
CA ILE A 18 7.76 -9.20 10.38
C ILE A 18 7.12 -9.85 11.60
N GLN A 19 6.02 -10.55 11.39
CA GLN A 19 5.32 -11.22 12.48
C GLN A 19 6.22 -12.28 13.13
N ILE A 20 6.91 -13.06 12.32
CA ILE A 20 7.74 -14.16 12.83
C ILE A 20 9.06 -13.65 13.42
N VAL A 21 9.74 -12.77 12.68
CA VAL A 21 11.09 -12.35 13.06
C VAL A 21 11.08 -11.29 14.15
N GLU A 22 10.16 -10.35 14.04
CA GLU A 22 10.12 -9.24 14.98
C GLU A 22 9.08 -9.39 16.06
N ASN A 23 8.24 -10.42 15.94
CA ASN A 23 7.25 -10.73 16.97
C ASN A 23 6.38 -9.53 17.33
N LYS A 24 5.94 -8.81 16.31
CA LYS A 24 5.05 -7.67 16.53
C LYS A 24 3.65 -8.13 16.87
N SER A 25 2.93 -7.33 17.63
CA SER A 25 1.57 -7.67 18.00
C SER A 25 0.65 -7.57 16.79
N ASP A 26 -0.50 -8.21 16.87
CA ASP A 26 -1.49 -8.16 15.80
C ASP A 26 -1.96 -6.73 15.54
N LYS A 27 -2.06 -5.94 16.58
CA LYS A 27 -2.48 -4.54 16.44
C LYS A 27 -1.46 -3.75 15.63
N THR A 28 -0.18 -3.98 15.87
CA THR A 28 0.88 -3.31 15.13
C THR A 28 0.87 -3.76 13.67
N LEU A 29 0.64 -5.06 13.42
CA LEU A 29 0.57 -5.57 12.06
C LEU A 29 -0.63 -5.01 11.31
N ASP A 30 -1.75 -4.81 11.98
CA ASP A 30 -2.91 -4.20 11.35
C ASP A 30 -2.62 -2.76 10.95
N ALA A 31 -1.87 -2.04 11.77
CA ALA A 31 -1.48 -0.67 11.42
C ALA A 31 -0.56 -0.67 10.18
N TYR A 32 0.37 -1.62 10.11
CA TYR A 32 1.21 -1.75 8.92
C TYR A 32 0.37 -2.05 7.68
N ARG A 33 -0.63 -2.91 7.81
CA ARG A 33 -1.50 -3.22 6.67
C ARG A 33 -2.24 -2.00 6.15
N VAL A 34 -2.73 -1.18 7.05
CA VAL A 34 -3.43 0.05 6.66
C VAL A 34 -2.48 0.98 5.91
N ASP A 35 -1.26 1.15 6.41
CA ASP A 35 -0.29 2.03 5.78
C ASP A 35 0.17 1.49 4.43
N LEU A 36 0.39 0.19 4.33
CA LEU A 36 0.81 -0.42 3.07
C LEU A 36 -0.30 -0.34 2.03
N LEU A 37 -1.54 -0.52 2.45
CA LEU A 37 -2.67 -0.42 1.55
C LEU A 37 -2.75 0.99 0.95
N CYS A 38 -2.58 1.99 1.78
CA CYS A 38 -2.58 3.39 1.35
C CYS A 38 -1.46 3.65 0.35
N PHE A 39 -0.27 3.16 0.65
CA PHE A 39 0.90 3.34 -0.21
C PHE A 39 0.69 2.68 -1.58
N LEU A 40 0.18 1.45 -1.59
CA LEU A 40 -0.04 0.75 -2.84
C LEU A 40 -1.12 1.41 -3.69
N ARG A 41 -2.13 1.97 -3.05
CA ARG A 41 -3.16 2.73 -3.77
C ARG A 41 -2.56 3.96 -4.43
N PHE A 42 -1.67 4.65 -3.71
CA PHE A 42 -0.96 5.78 -4.29
C PHE A 42 -0.16 5.35 -5.51
N LEU A 43 0.51 4.21 -5.44
CA LEU A 43 1.32 3.74 -6.57
C LEU A 43 0.47 3.51 -7.81
N LYS A 44 -0.73 2.99 -7.64
CA LYS A 44 -1.62 2.77 -8.79
C LYS A 44 -2.04 4.09 -9.43
N ILE A 45 -2.27 5.11 -8.63
CA ILE A 45 -2.60 6.43 -9.15
C ILE A 45 -1.38 7.03 -9.84
N HIS A 46 -0.23 6.93 -9.21
CA HIS A 46 1.01 7.52 -9.69
C HIS A 46 1.44 6.93 -11.02
N HIS A 47 1.17 5.63 -11.23
CA HIS A 47 1.51 4.97 -12.48
C HIS A 47 0.36 4.97 -13.49
N ASN A 48 -0.69 5.74 -13.20
CA ASN A 48 -1.82 5.90 -14.11
C ASN A 48 -2.59 4.60 -14.38
N ASP A 49 -2.55 3.67 -13.44
CA ASP A 49 -3.31 2.44 -13.57
C ASP A 49 -4.79 2.66 -13.30
N VAL A 50 -5.12 3.71 -12.58
CA VAL A 50 -6.50 4.07 -12.29
C VAL A 50 -6.66 5.57 -12.42
N ASP A 51 -7.87 6.01 -12.71
CA ASP A 51 -8.18 7.43 -12.81
C ASP A 51 -8.79 7.87 -11.49
N PRO A 52 -8.10 8.72 -10.71
CA PRO A 52 -8.62 9.14 -9.40
C PRO A 52 -9.90 9.95 -9.49
N ASN A 53 -10.28 10.42 -10.68
CA ASN A 53 -11.54 11.12 -10.85
C ASN A 53 -12.70 10.18 -11.05
N LYS A 54 -12.43 8.89 -11.30
CA LYS A 54 -13.47 7.91 -11.56
C LYS A 54 -13.63 6.89 -10.46
N ILE A 55 -12.69 6.80 -9.54
CA ILE A 55 -12.75 5.84 -8.45
C ILE A 55 -12.20 6.50 -7.20
N GLU A 56 -12.89 6.31 -6.09
CA GLU A 56 -12.41 6.81 -4.81
C GLU A 56 -11.15 6.05 -4.43
N TRP A 57 -10.14 6.76 -3.93
CA TRP A 57 -8.87 6.10 -3.63
C TRP A 57 -9.04 4.96 -2.62
N LEU A 58 -10.02 5.07 -1.72
CA LEU A 58 -10.27 4.03 -0.73
C LEU A 58 -10.78 2.74 -1.35
N ASN A 59 -11.24 2.78 -2.61
CA ASN A 59 -11.78 1.60 -3.29
C ASN A 59 -10.81 1.01 -4.30
N ILE A 60 -9.61 1.56 -4.43
CA ILE A 60 -8.65 1.06 -5.41
C ILE A 60 -8.10 -0.30 -4.96
N PRO A 61 -8.27 -1.34 -5.77
CA PRO A 61 -7.70 -2.65 -5.43
C PRO A 61 -6.20 -2.64 -5.67
N VAL A 62 -5.43 -3.34 -4.81
CA VAL A 62 -3.97 -3.28 -4.88
C VAL A 62 -3.32 -4.63 -5.10
N LYS A 63 -4.10 -5.68 -5.23
CA LYS A 63 -3.54 -7.03 -5.35
C LYS A 63 -2.62 -7.19 -6.56
N ASP A 64 -2.88 -6.41 -7.61
CA ASP A 64 -2.13 -6.50 -8.84
C ASP A 64 -0.99 -5.48 -8.97
N VAL A 65 -0.65 -4.79 -7.89
CA VAL A 65 0.48 -3.85 -7.93
C VAL A 65 1.77 -4.64 -8.10
N PRO A 66 2.52 -4.43 -9.19
CA PRO A 66 3.75 -5.20 -9.39
C PRO A 66 4.87 -4.69 -8.50
N PHE A 67 5.74 -5.61 -8.10
CA PHE A 67 6.88 -5.26 -7.27
C PHE A 67 7.77 -4.21 -7.94
N ASP A 68 7.76 -4.16 -9.27
CA ASP A 68 8.54 -3.17 -10.01
C ASP A 68 8.21 -1.74 -9.62
N TYR A 69 6.97 -1.46 -9.23
CA TYR A 69 6.61 -0.11 -8.81
C TYR A 69 7.38 0.30 -7.56
N ILE A 70 7.66 -0.67 -6.69
CA ILE A 70 8.44 -0.41 -5.49
C ILE A 70 9.92 -0.27 -5.84
N LYS A 71 10.39 -1.11 -6.74
CA LYS A 71 11.81 -1.06 -7.16
C LYS A 71 12.16 0.26 -7.82
N GLN A 72 11.21 0.86 -8.52
CA GLN A 72 11.43 2.12 -9.22
C GLN A 72 11.20 3.34 -8.37
N PHE A 73 10.77 3.15 -7.15
CA PHE A 73 10.37 4.25 -6.27
C PHE A 73 11.58 5.13 -5.95
N THR A 74 11.45 6.42 -6.19
CA THR A 74 12.56 7.37 -6.02
C THR A 74 12.25 8.34 -4.88
N ILE A 75 13.22 9.16 -4.55
CA ILE A 75 13.02 10.19 -3.53
C ILE A 75 11.95 11.20 -3.99
N GLN A 76 11.91 11.48 -5.29
CA GLN A 76 10.88 12.38 -5.82
C GLN A 76 9.50 11.75 -5.67
N ASP A 77 9.41 10.45 -5.89
CA ASP A 77 8.15 9.74 -5.69
C ASP A 77 7.74 9.80 -4.22
N ALA A 78 8.70 9.74 -3.30
CA ALA A 78 8.41 9.85 -1.87
C ALA A 78 7.81 11.20 -1.54
N TYR A 79 8.34 12.27 -2.12
CA TYR A 79 7.77 13.61 -1.92
C TYR A 79 6.36 13.68 -2.47
N SER A 80 6.12 13.08 -3.63
CA SER A 80 4.78 13.04 -4.22
C SER A 80 3.81 12.28 -3.33
N TYR A 81 4.28 11.18 -2.75
CA TYR A 81 3.45 10.39 -1.83
C TYR A 81 3.08 11.19 -0.58
N MET A 82 4.06 11.90 -0.02
CA MET A 82 3.79 12.69 1.18
C MET A 82 2.80 13.81 0.91
N SER A 83 2.91 14.45 -0.26
CA SER A 83 1.94 15.47 -0.66
C SER A 83 0.55 14.88 -0.84
N TRP A 84 0.49 13.71 -1.47
CA TRP A 84 -0.77 13.02 -1.69
C TRP A 84 -1.42 12.61 -0.36
N LEU A 85 -0.61 12.14 0.59
CA LEU A 85 -1.11 11.76 1.91
C LEU A 85 -1.72 12.97 2.61
N LYS A 86 -1.03 14.09 2.56
CA LYS A 86 -1.51 15.29 3.22
C LYS A 86 -2.86 15.72 2.65
N LYS A 87 -3.05 15.53 1.35
CA LYS A 87 -4.25 15.95 0.68
C LYS A 87 -5.42 14.98 0.92
N ASN A 88 -5.14 13.69 0.95
CA ASN A 88 -6.17 12.65 0.95
C ASN A 88 -6.40 11.98 2.30
N ARG A 89 -5.38 11.94 3.14
CA ARG A 89 -5.52 11.42 4.50
C ARG A 89 -5.29 12.52 5.52
N ASN A 90 -5.69 13.68 5.19
CA ASN A 90 -5.47 14.80 6.03
C ASN A 90 -6.03 14.61 7.39
N ASN A 91 -5.27 14.70 8.36
CA ASN A 91 -5.74 14.63 9.72
C ASN A 91 -5.45 15.89 10.46
#